data_bcbb4bdfbe2376e443fc7e1b5a4f6d09
#
_entry.id   bcbb4bdfbe2376e443fc7e1b5a4f6d09
#
_cell.length_a   1.000
_cell.length_b   1.000
_cell.length_c   1.000
_cell.angle_alpha   90.00
_cell.angle_beta   90.00
_cell.angle_gamma   90.00
#
_symmetry.space_group_name_H-M   'P 1'
#
loop_
_entity.id
_entity.type
_entity.pdbx_description
1 polymer ?
#
loop_
_entity_poly.entity_id
_entity_poly.type
_entity_poly.pdbx_seq_one_letter_code
_entity_poly.pdbx_strand_id
1 'polypeptide(L)'
;MSVLVAKGLIRQFNGLRAVDNVTLEIPEQQVRALIGPNGAGKTTLVGLLSGRLACSNGRIDFLGRDITKVPPHKRIAMGMAYTFQITSIFPSLSVHENVAIAARRLCRNEKDTRAVVADALKRVSLAHVANTDAADLSYGHQRLLEIAMGLSQSPRLLILDEPTQGLAEGEVAEFIKLIHDIRQNTTVLLIEHNMDVVMQVADVVTVLNHGQVLFEGTPADVQANIEVQTAYLGGAHVKA
;
A
#
# COMPACT_ATOMS: atom_id res chain seq x y z
N MET A 1 2.14 -19.61 -0.59
CA MET A 1 1.38 -19.35 -1.85
C MET A 1 1.47 -17.87 -2.18
N SER A 2 1.27 -17.50 -3.47
CA SER A 2 1.31 -16.08 -3.83
C SER A 2 -0.07 -15.46 -3.71
N VAL A 3 -0.15 -14.32 -3.03
CA VAL A 3 -1.39 -13.53 -2.92
C VAL A 3 -1.70 -12.80 -4.21
N LEU A 4 -0.66 -12.20 -4.83
CA LEU A 4 -0.78 -11.46 -6.07
C LEU A 4 0.29 -11.89 -7.05
N VAL A 5 -0.11 -12.12 -8.30
CA VAL A 5 0.81 -12.39 -9.42
C VAL A 5 0.41 -11.51 -10.59
N ALA A 6 1.32 -10.66 -11.01
CA ALA A 6 1.19 -9.83 -12.20
C ALA A 6 2.19 -10.32 -13.25
N LYS A 7 1.74 -10.55 -14.49
CA LYS A 7 2.59 -11.07 -15.57
C LYS A 7 2.52 -10.18 -16.80
N GLY A 8 3.66 -9.63 -17.20
CA GLY A 8 3.82 -8.87 -18.43
C GLY A 8 2.89 -7.66 -18.53
N LEU A 9 2.69 -6.92 -17.42
CA LEU A 9 1.78 -5.80 -17.39
C LEU A 9 2.29 -4.67 -18.28
N ILE A 10 1.42 -4.18 -19.15
CA ILE A 10 1.66 -3.01 -19.98
C ILE A 10 0.52 -2.01 -19.78
N ARG A 11 0.88 -0.73 -19.60
CA ARG A 11 -0.05 0.39 -19.68
C ARG A 11 0.53 1.50 -20.54
N GLN A 12 -0.21 1.84 -21.58
CA GLN A 12 0.15 2.89 -22.52
C GLN A 12 -0.87 4.05 -22.45
N PHE A 13 -0.40 5.28 -22.45
CA PHE A 13 -1.18 6.51 -22.56
C PHE A 13 -0.65 7.32 -23.76
N ASN A 14 -1.47 7.54 -24.76
CA ASN A 14 -1.13 8.40 -25.92
C ASN A 14 0.29 8.16 -26.47
N GLY A 15 0.70 6.90 -26.59
CA GLY A 15 2.03 6.53 -27.10
C GLY A 15 3.11 6.34 -26.04
N LEU A 16 2.96 6.90 -24.83
CA LEU A 16 3.90 6.71 -23.72
C LEU A 16 3.57 5.42 -22.96
N ARG A 17 4.52 4.52 -22.83
CA ARG A 17 4.42 3.34 -21.96
C ARG A 17 4.78 3.71 -20.53
N ALA A 18 3.78 3.92 -19.69
CA ALA A 18 3.97 4.23 -18.26
C ALA A 18 4.26 2.98 -17.41
N VAL A 19 3.83 1.79 -17.87
CA VAL A 19 4.23 0.48 -17.36
C VAL A 19 4.53 -0.37 -18.58
N ASP A 20 5.70 -1.00 -18.61
CA ASP A 20 6.21 -1.76 -19.76
C ASP A 20 6.74 -3.11 -19.33
N ASN A 21 5.99 -4.17 -19.61
CA ASN A 21 6.32 -5.57 -19.36
C ASN A 21 6.66 -5.89 -17.89
N VAL A 22 5.96 -5.29 -16.94
CA VAL A 22 6.21 -5.54 -15.51
C VAL A 22 5.64 -6.88 -15.10
N THR A 23 6.50 -7.71 -14.52
CA THR A 23 6.14 -8.97 -13.85
C THR A 23 6.48 -8.85 -12.38
N LEU A 24 5.53 -9.21 -11.49
CA LEU A 24 5.64 -9.07 -10.04
C LEU A 24 4.89 -10.22 -9.37
N GLU A 25 5.50 -10.84 -8.38
CA GLU A 25 4.88 -11.89 -7.58
C GLU A 25 5.02 -11.57 -6.09
N ILE A 26 3.90 -11.50 -5.36
CA ILE A 26 3.87 -11.17 -3.94
C ILE A 26 3.36 -12.39 -3.16
N PRO A 27 4.24 -13.10 -2.43
CA PRO A 27 3.86 -14.19 -1.53
C PRO A 27 2.98 -13.71 -0.36
N GLU A 28 2.31 -14.66 0.29
CA GLU A 28 1.57 -14.39 1.53
C GLU A 28 2.52 -13.90 2.63
N GLN A 29 2.02 -13.00 3.49
CA GLN A 29 2.72 -12.47 4.67
C GLN A 29 4.04 -11.74 4.35
N GLN A 30 4.25 -11.34 3.11
CA GLN A 30 5.39 -10.53 2.70
C GLN A 30 5.06 -9.04 2.78
N VAL A 31 6.00 -8.26 3.28
CA VAL A 31 6.03 -6.80 3.08
C VAL A 31 6.92 -6.52 1.88
N ARG A 32 6.29 -6.12 0.78
CA ARG A 32 7.01 -5.72 -0.43
C ARG A 32 6.98 -4.21 -0.58
N ALA A 33 8.14 -3.60 -0.68
CA ALA A 33 8.25 -2.20 -1.03
C ALA A 33 8.37 -2.02 -2.56
N LEU A 34 7.69 -1.01 -3.09
CA LEU A 34 7.79 -0.56 -4.46
C LEU A 34 8.37 0.84 -4.47
N ILE A 35 9.61 0.99 -4.93
CA ILE A 35 10.33 2.26 -4.97
C ILE A 35 10.69 2.64 -6.40
N GLY A 36 11.19 3.84 -6.59
CA GLY A 36 11.65 4.34 -7.88
C GLY A 36 11.51 5.86 -7.98
N PRO A 37 12.17 6.52 -8.91
CA PRO A 37 12.09 7.97 -9.09
C PRO A 37 10.67 8.43 -9.45
N ASN A 38 10.45 9.75 -9.41
CA ASN A 38 9.20 10.33 -9.89
C ASN A 38 9.03 10.04 -11.39
N GLY A 39 7.82 9.64 -11.79
CA GLY A 39 7.56 9.22 -13.16
C GLY A 39 7.98 7.78 -13.51
N ALA A 40 8.54 7.01 -12.56
CA ALA A 40 8.94 5.61 -12.81
C ALA A 40 7.79 4.65 -13.13
N GLY A 41 6.52 5.07 -12.94
CA GLY A 41 5.35 4.24 -13.22
C GLY A 41 4.70 3.61 -11.99
N LYS A 42 5.16 3.91 -10.76
CA LYS A 42 4.66 3.33 -9.50
C LYS A 42 3.14 3.48 -9.34
N THR A 43 2.63 4.71 -9.40
CA THR A 43 1.19 5.01 -9.27
C THR A 43 0.37 4.33 -10.37
N THR A 44 0.91 4.25 -11.59
CA THR A 44 0.27 3.55 -12.70
C THR A 44 0.21 2.06 -12.43
N LEU A 45 1.31 1.44 -12.00
CA LEU A 45 1.34 0.01 -11.64
C LEU A 45 0.33 -0.30 -10.53
N VAL A 46 0.31 0.48 -9.46
CA VAL A 46 -0.66 0.33 -8.37
C VAL A 46 -2.10 0.51 -8.88
N GLY A 47 -2.34 1.45 -9.80
CA GLY A 47 -3.62 1.63 -10.47
C GLY A 47 -4.07 0.38 -11.25
N LEU A 48 -3.14 -0.34 -11.89
CA LEU A 48 -3.41 -1.62 -12.55
C LEU A 48 -3.74 -2.71 -11.53
N LEU A 49 -2.90 -2.86 -10.49
CA LEU A 49 -3.07 -3.86 -9.45
C LEU A 49 -4.37 -3.70 -8.66
N SER A 50 -4.76 -2.46 -8.36
CA SER A 50 -6.02 -2.13 -7.67
C SER A 50 -7.25 -2.16 -8.57
N GLY A 51 -7.07 -2.19 -9.91
CA GLY A 51 -8.15 -2.18 -10.91
C GLY A 51 -8.72 -0.80 -11.22
N ARG A 52 -8.10 0.26 -10.74
CA ARG A 52 -8.46 1.66 -11.07
C ARG A 52 -8.08 2.02 -12.51
N LEU A 53 -7.05 1.35 -13.03
CA LEU A 53 -6.64 1.45 -14.41
C LEU A 53 -6.75 0.07 -15.07
N ALA A 54 -7.20 0.06 -16.33
CA ALA A 54 -7.20 -1.16 -17.13
C ALA A 54 -5.80 -1.42 -17.70
N CYS A 55 -5.39 -2.68 -17.76
CA CYS A 55 -4.16 -3.07 -18.47
C CYS A 55 -4.36 -2.90 -19.99
N SER A 56 -3.32 -2.44 -20.68
CA SER A 56 -3.25 -2.53 -22.14
C SER A 56 -2.89 -3.95 -22.59
N ASN A 57 -2.04 -4.64 -21.80
CA ASN A 57 -1.67 -6.04 -21.96
C ASN A 57 -1.24 -6.63 -20.61
N GLY A 58 -1.12 -7.95 -20.55
CA GLY A 58 -0.70 -8.68 -19.34
C GLY A 58 -1.87 -9.27 -18.56
N ARG A 59 -1.54 -9.90 -17.44
CA ARG A 59 -2.49 -10.62 -16.59
C ARG A 59 -2.20 -10.35 -15.12
N ILE A 60 -3.27 -10.28 -14.32
CA ILE A 60 -3.21 -10.14 -12.86
C ILE A 60 -4.03 -11.25 -12.23
N ASP A 61 -3.39 -12.08 -11.43
CA ASP A 61 -4.03 -13.11 -10.62
C ASP A 61 -3.98 -12.70 -9.13
N PHE A 62 -5.10 -12.81 -8.42
CA PHE A 62 -5.20 -12.57 -6.98
C PHE A 62 -5.82 -13.80 -6.31
N LEU A 63 -5.11 -14.37 -5.34
CA LEU A 63 -5.49 -15.63 -4.69
C LEU A 63 -5.80 -16.74 -5.71
N GLY A 64 -4.97 -16.84 -6.77
CA GLY A 64 -5.12 -17.82 -7.85
C GLY A 64 -6.25 -17.56 -8.83
N ARG A 65 -6.96 -16.43 -8.73
CA ARG A 65 -8.05 -16.05 -9.63
C ARG A 65 -7.63 -14.90 -10.53
N ASP A 66 -7.94 -15.00 -11.81
CA ASP A 66 -7.74 -13.90 -12.76
C ASP A 66 -8.65 -12.72 -12.42
N ILE A 67 -8.02 -11.59 -12.08
CA ILE A 67 -8.70 -10.34 -11.77
C ILE A 67 -8.40 -9.23 -12.79
N THR A 68 -7.77 -9.54 -13.90
CA THR A 68 -7.30 -8.55 -14.89
C THR A 68 -8.38 -7.55 -15.29
N LYS A 69 -9.62 -8.04 -15.49
CA LYS A 69 -10.78 -7.20 -15.86
C LYS A 69 -11.75 -6.96 -14.70
N VAL A 70 -11.41 -7.36 -13.50
CA VAL A 70 -12.28 -7.20 -12.32
C VAL A 70 -12.21 -5.76 -11.81
N PRO A 71 -13.34 -5.06 -11.63
CA PRO A 71 -13.35 -3.66 -11.17
C PRO A 71 -12.93 -3.55 -9.69
N PRO A 72 -12.47 -2.35 -9.23
CA PRO A 72 -11.89 -2.14 -7.90
C PRO A 72 -12.77 -2.65 -6.76
N HIS A 73 -14.07 -2.30 -6.74
CA HIS A 73 -14.98 -2.70 -5.66
C HIS A 73 -15.11 -4.23 -5.50
N LYS A 74 -14.99 -4.99 -6.60
CA LYS A 74 -14.97 -6.46 -6.55
C LYS A 74 -13.63 -6.99 -6.04
N ARG A 75 -12.49 -6.34 -6.39
CA ARG A 75 -11.16 -6.70 -5.83
C ARG A 75 -11.13 -6.47 -4.31
N ILE A 76 -11.73 -5.37 -3.84
CA ILE A 76 -11.93 -5.10 -2.41
C ILE A 76 -12.78 -6.21 -1.77
N ALA A 77 -13.86 -6.64 -2.43
CA ALA A 77 -14.71 -7.75 -1.96
C ALA A 77 -13.97 -9.09 -1.87
N MET A 78 -12.89 -9.27 -2.64
CA MET A 78 -12.04 -10.46 -2.60
C MET A 78 -10.95 -10.40 -1.52
N GLY A 79 -10.83 -9.30 -0.78
CA GLY A 79 -9.86 -9.14 0.31
C GLY A 79 -8.65 -8.26 -0.05
N MET A 80 -8.77 -7.38 -1.02
CA MET A 80 -7.77 -6.33 -1.29
C MET A 80 -8.21 -5.04 -0.59
N ALA A 81 -7.30 -4.36 0.11
CA ALA A 81 -7.52 -2.99 0.59
C ALA A 81 -6.46 -2.06 0.01
N TYR A 82 -6.81 -0.80 -0.19
CA TYR A 82 -5.95 0.21 -0.76
C TYR A 82 -6.17 1.54 -0.02
N THR A 83 -5.06 2.18 0.40
CA THR A 83 -5.08 3.57 0.89
C THR A 83 -4.66 4.50 -0.24
N PHE A 84 -5.29 5.66 -0.34
CA PHE A 84 -5.01 6.61 -1.41
C PHE A 84 -3.88 7.56 -1.01
N GLN A 85 -3.18 8.14 -1.99
CA GLN A 85 -2.19 9.18 -1.76
C GLN A 85 -2.82 10.42 -1.10
N ILE A 86 -4.06 10.77 -1.49
CA ILE A 86 -4.88 11.80 -0.82
C ILE A 86 -5.80 11.08 0.17
N THR A 87 -5.79 11.50 1.43
CA THR A 87 -6.58 10.89 2.51
C THR A 87 -8.06 10.84 2.16
N SER A 88 -8.65 9.64 2.20
CA SER A 88 -10.03 9.37 1.82
C SER A 88 -10.87 9.04 3.06
N ILE A 89 -11.01 10.01 3.95
CA ILE A 89 -11.84 9.94 5.17
C ILE A 89 -13.11 10.77 5.00
N PHE A 90 -14.07 10.57 5.89
CA PHE A 90 -15.26 11.41 6.03
C PHE A 90 -15.03 12.42 7.16
N PRO A 91 -14.65 13.67 6.86
CA PRO A 91 -14.18 14.62 7.88
C PRO A 91 -15.22 14.95 8.95
N SER A 92 -16.51 15.00 8.57
CA SER A 92 -17.65 15.31 9.45
C SER A 92 -18.17 14.12 10.27
N LEU A 93 -17.53 12.96 10.14
CA LEU A 93 -17.85 11.79 10.95
C LEU A 93 -16.74 11.55 11.97
N SER A 94 -17.11 10.94 13.10
CA SER A 94 -16.14 10.52 14.10
C SER A 94 -15.15 9.49 13.55
N VAL A 95 -14.01 9.36 14.21
CA VAL A 95 -13.01 8.33 13.93
C VAL A 95 -13.64 6.93 13.95
N HIS A 96 -14.49 6.66 14.95
CA HIS A 96 -15.24 5.40 15.05
C HIS A 96 -16.13 5.17 13.83
N GLU A 97 -16.91 6.17 13.42
CA GLU A 97 -17.86 6.05 12.31
C GLU A 97 -17.16 5.82 10.97
N ASN A 98 -16.01 6.48 10.73
CA ASN A 98 -15.19 6.27 9.56
C ASN A 98 -14.81 4.79 9.42
N VAL A 99 -14.28 4.18 10.48
CA VAL A 99 -13.91 2.75 10.47
C VAL A 99 -15.15 1.85 10.38
N ALA A 100 -16.24 2.22 11.06
CA ALA A 100 -17.50 1.44 11.06
C ALA A 100 -18.10 1.32 9.64
N ILE A 101 -18.04 2.38 8.82
CA ILE A 101 -18.51 2.33 7.43
C ILE A 101 -17.76 1.25 6.65
N ALA A 102 -16.42 1.16 6.80
CA ALA A 102 -15.63 0.15 6.13
C ALA A 102 -15.89 -1.26 6.68
N ALA A 103 -16.02 -1.41 8.01
CA ALA A 103 -16.22 -2.67 8.70
C ALA A 103 -17.59 -3.33 8.41
N ARG A 104 -18.67 -2.52 8.30
CA ARG A 104 -20.05 -3.01 8.09
C ARG A 104 -20.20 -3.89 6.86
N ARG A 105 -19.32 -3.79 5.89
CA ARG A 105 -19.33 -4.66 4.71
C ARG A 105 -19.14 -6.14 5.05
N LEU A 106 -18.40 -6.45 6.11
CA LEU A 106 -18.07 -7.82 6.53
C LEU A 106 -18.83 -8.25 7.77
N CYS A 107 -19.34 -7.31 8.56
CA CYS A 107 -20.02 -7.59 9.82
C CYS A 107 -21.50 -7.90 9.59
N ARG A 108 -22.03 -8.87 10.37
CA ARG A 108 -23.43 -9.29 10.29
C ARG A 108 -24.35 -8.43 11.15
N ASN A 109 -23.81 -7.79 12.17
CA ASN A 109 -24.57 -6.99 13.13
C ASN A 109 -23.68 -5.90 13.75
N GLU A 110 -24.30 -4.99 14.50
CA GLU A 110 -23.61 -3.85 15.11
C GLU A 110 -22.61 -4.26 16.22
N LYS A 111 -22.86 -5.38 16.92
CA LYS A 111 -21.94 -5.88 17.93
C LYS A 111 -20.61 -6.31 17.29
N ASP A 112 -20.67 -7.04 16.18
CA ASP A 112 -19.48 -7.44 15.42
C ASP A 112 -18.76 -6.22 14.86
N THR A 113 -19.51 -5.24 14.35
CA THR A 113 -18.93 -3.98 13.84
C THR A 113 -18.14 -3.25 14.92
N ARG A 114 -18.71 -3.10 16.14
CA ARG A 114 -18.01 -2.45 17.26
C ARG A 114 -16.72 -3.17 17.63
N ALA A 115 -16.73 -4.49 17.67
CA ALA A 115 -15.54 -5.27 17.99
C ALA A 115 -14.44 -5.09 16.96
N VAL A 116 -14.77 -5.14 15.66
CA VAL A 116 -13.82 -4.93 14.56
C VAL A 116 -13.27 -3.49 14.57
N VAL A 117 -14.12 -2.50 14.80
CA VAL A 117 -13.70 -1.09 14.89
C VAL A 117 -12.75 -0.87 16.06
N ALA A 118 -13.08 -1.43 17.23
CA ALA A 118 -12.23 -1.29 18.42
C ALA A 118 -10.85 -1.92 18.20
N ASP A 119 -10.78 -3.11 17.58
CA ASP A 119 -9.52 -3.76 17.24
C ASP A 119 -8.71 -2.92 16.23
N ALA A 120 -9.33 -2.48 15.14
CA ALA A 120 -8.66 -1.67 14.12
C ALA A 120 -8.10 -0.37 14.70
N LEU A 121 -8.87 0.35 15.51
CA LEU A 121 -8.44 1.60 16.15
C LEU A 121 -7.33 1.38 17.18
N LYS A 122 -7.37 0.26 17.92
CA LYS A 122 -6.32 -0.12 18.86
C LYS A 122 -4.99 -0.33 18.13
N ARG A 123 -5.00 -1.04 16.99
CA ARG A 123 -3.80 -1.36 16.21
C ARG A 123 -3.11 -0.11 15.67
N VAL A 124 -3.86 0.92 15.32
CA VAL A 124 -3.30 2.21 14.85
C VAL A 124 -3.18 3.26 15.96
N SER A 125 -3.31 2.87 17.24
CA SER A 125 -3.21 3.76 18.41
C SER A 125 -4.24 4.92 18.45
N LEU A 126 -5.36 4.84 17.72
CA LEU A 126 -6.41 5.87 17.68
C LEU A 126 -7.62 5.60 18.58
N ALA A 127 -7.58 4.55 19.42
CA ALA A 127 -8.71 4.21 20.29
C ALA A 127 -9.12 5.35 21.25
N HIS A 128 -8.15 6.17 21.70
CA HIS A 128 -8.37 7.28 22.64
C HIS A 128 -9.13 8.47 22.02
N VAL A 129 -9.13 8.61 20.69
CA VAL A 129 -9.83 9.67 19.93
C VAL A 129 -11.01 9.13 19.12
N ALA A 130 -11.53 7.95 19.45
CA ALA A 130 -12.59 7.28 18.70
C ALA A 130 -13.85 8.14 18.47
N ASN A 131 -14.19 9.04 19.40
CA ASN A 131 -15.37 9.91 19.34
C ASN A 131 -15.06 11.31 18.80
N THR A 132 -13.82 11.61 18.44
CA THR A 132 -13.41 12.89 17.85
C THR A 132 -13.78 12.91 16.37
N ASP A 133 -14.19 14.04 15.85
CA ASP A 133 -14.42 14.21 14.41
C ASP A 133 -13.12 14.04 13.65
N ALA A 134 -13.16 13.34 12.51
CA ALA A 134 -11.97 13.05 11.74
C ALA A 134 -11.28 14.32 11.19
N ALA A 135 -12.03 15.42 11.03
CA ALA A 135 -11.49 16.72 10.65
C ALA A 135 -10.53 17.30 11.69
N ASP A 136 -10.71 16.97 12.98
CA ASP A 136 -9.92 17.52 14.09
C ASP A 136 -8.62 16.74 14.32
N LEU A 137 -8.40 15.66 13.61
CA LEU A 137 -7.17 14.89 13.68
C LEU A 137 -6.02 15.61 12.97
N SER A 138 -4.78 15.41 13.49
CA SER A 138 -3.57 15.73 12.73
C SER A 138 -3.55 14.98 11.41
N TYR A 139 -2.82 15.49 10.43
CA TYR A 139 -2.67 14.82 9.14
C TYR A 139 -2.16 13.37 9.29
N GLY A 140 -1.21 13.14 10.18
CA GLY A 140 -0.69 11.81 10.49
C GLY A 140 -1.77 10.88 11.07
N HIS A 141 -2.57 11.36 12.01
CA HIS A 141 -3.68 10.58 12.56
C HIS A 141 -4.77 10.30 11.52
N GLN A 142 -5.01 11.21 10.57
CA GLN A 142 -5.93 10.95 9.44
C GLN A 142 -5.40 9.82 8.55
N ARG A 143 -4.07 9.76 8.33
CA ARG A 143 -3.42 8.64 7.62
C ARG A 143 -3.57 7.32 8.36
N LEU A 144 -3.34 7.31 9.67
CA LEU A 144 -3.55 6.11 10.49
C LEU A 144 -5.02 5.68 10.50
N LEU A 145 -5.96 6.62 10.50
CA LEU A 145 -7.40 6.34 10.38
C LEU A 145 -7.72 5.64 9.05
N GLU A 146 -7.17 6.11 7.94
CA GLU A 146 -7.35 5.47 6.63
C GLU A 146 -6.81 4.02 6.63
N ILE A 147 -5.66 3.78 7.26
CA ILE A 147 -5.13 2.42 7.44
C ILE A 147 -6.07 1.58 8.30
N ALA A 148 -6.63 2.13 9.40
CA ALA A 148 -7.60 1.43 10.24
C ALA A 148 -8.86 1.02 9.45
N MET A 149 -9.37 1.91 8.57
CA MET A 149 -10.47 1.59 7.66
C MET A 149 -10.12 0.42 6.74
N GLY A 150 -8.90 0.39 6.21
CA GLY A 150 -8.39 -0.73 5.42
C GLY A 150 -8.30 -2.03 6.22
N LEU A 151 -7.71 -1.99 7.40
CA LEU A 151 -7.52 -3.15 8.30
C LEU A 151 -8.84 -3.72 8.80
N SER A 152 -9.86 -2.88 9.04
CA SER A 152 -11.19 -3.33 9.48
C SER A 152 -11.88 -4.26 8.49
N GLN A 153 -11.40 -4.30 7.25
CA GLN A 153 -11.87 -5.20 6.21
C GLN A 153 -11.13 -6.55 6.19
N SER A 154 -10.23 -6.81 7.14
CA SER A 154 -9.42 -8.05 7.22
C SER A 154 -8.77 -8.43 5.89
N PRO A 155 -8.00 -7.53 5.27
CA PRO A 155 -7.50 -7.74 3.91
C PRO A 155 -6.44 -8.84 3.86
N ARG A 156 -6.43 -9.59 2.74
CA ARG A 156 -5.34 -10.51 2.38
C ARG A 156 -4.15 -9.74 1.77
N LEU A 157 -4.43 -8.61 1.11
CA LEU A 157 -3.44 -7.69 0.58
C LEU A 157 -3.84 -6.25 0.92
N LEU A 158 -2.96 -5.56 1.62
CA LEU A 158 -3.07 -4.13 1.91
C LEU A 158 -2.04 -3.37 1.06
N ILE A 159 -2.52 -2.46 0.22
CA ILE A 159 -1.69 -1.58 -0.61
C ILE A 159 -1.66 -0.21 0.05
N LEU A 160 -0.49 0.27 0.41
CA LEU A 160 -0.24 1.55 1.07
C LEU A 160 0.53 2.48 0.12
N ASP A 161 -0.05 3.61 -0.24
CA ASP A 161 0.54 4.55 -1.20
C ASP A 161 1.07 5.79 -0.45
N GLU A 162 2.38 5.86 -0.28
CA GLU A 162 3.13 6.89 0.45
C GLU A 162 2.57 7.18 1.86
N PRO A 163 2.38 6.14 2.70
CA PRO A 163 1.69 6.28 3.98
C PRO A 163 2.44 7.13 5.00
N THR A 164 3.76 7.31 4.86
CA THR A 164 4.56 8.11 5.80
C THR A 164 4.75 9.55 5.37
N GLN A 165 4.22 9.94 4.21
CA GLN A 165 4.31 11.32 3.74
C GLN A 165 3.62 12.29 4.71
N GLY A 166 4.36 13.27 5.22
CA GLY A 166 3.86 14.29 6.15
C GLY A 166 3.70 13.84 7.60
N LEU A 167 4.15 12.62 7.95
CA LEU A 167 4.22 12.15 9.33
C LEU A 167 5.42 12.79 10.07
N ALA A 168 5.24 13.08 11.36
CA ALA A 168 6.33 13.39 12.26
C ALA A 168 7.16 12.12 12.57
N GLU A 169 8.42 12.29 13.02
CA GLU A 169 9.31 11.15 13.32
C GLU A 169 8.69 10.13 14.29
N GLY A 170 7.99 10.59 15.32
CA GLY A 170 7.29 9.72 16.26
C GLY A 170 6.17 8.89 15.59
N GLU A 171 5.41 9.52 14.69
CA GLU A 171 4.34 8.86 13.94
C GLU A 171 4.91 7.84 12.92
N VAL A 172 6.07 8.12 12.32
CA VAL A 172 6.80 7.18 11.46
C VAL A 172 7.22 5.94 12.26
N ALA A 173 7.73 6.12 13.49
CA ALA A 173 8.11 5.01 14.35
C ALA A 173 6.89 4.14 14.73
N GLU A 174 5.73 4.75 14.98
CA GLU A 174 4.48 4.02 15.23
C GLU A 174 4.01 3.27 13.98
N PHE A 175 4.11 3.88 12.80
CA PHE A 175 3.80 3.23 11.53
C PHE A 175 4.69 2.00 11.29
N ILE A 176 5.99 2.06 11.56
CA ILE A 176 6.90 0.91 11.43
C ILE A 176 6.45 -0.23 12.34
N LYS A 177 6.12 0.06 13.62
CA LYS A 177 5.58 -0.95 14.55
C LYS A 177 4.28 -1.56 14.04
N LEU A 178 3.39 -0.72 13.50
CA LEU A 178 2.14 -1.20 12.90
C LEU A 178 2.40 -2.18 11.76
N ILE A 179 3.32 -1.87 10.83
CA ILE A 179 3.65 -2.79 9.72
C ILE A 179 4.18 -4.13 10.24
N HIS A 180 5.04 -4.12 11.26
CA HIS A 180 5.53 -5.35 11.90
C HIS A 180 4.42 -6.17 12.56
N ASP A 181 3.39 -5.53 13.12
CA ASP A 181 2.23 -6.22 13.68
C ASP A 181 1.33 -6.84 12.60
N ILE A 182 0.98 -6.04 11.57
CA ILE A 182 0.00 -6.49 10.58
C ILE A 182 0.56 -7.54 9.61
N ARG A 183 1.87 -7.56 9.34
CA ARG A 183 2.50 -8.49 8.39
C ARG A 183 2.27 -9.97 8.73
N GLN A 184 2.00 -10.29 9.99
CA GLN A 184 1.74 -11.64 10.45
C GLN A 184 0.46 -12.25 9.85
N ASN A 185 -0.51 -11.41 9.49
CA ASN A 185 -1.82 -11.84 8.99
C ASN A 185 -2.21 -11.19 7.65
N THR A 186 -1.43 -10.20 7.18
CA THR A 186 -1.75 -9.41 6.00
C THR A 186 -0.50 -9.24 5.15
N THR A 187 -0.59 -9.52 3.86
CA THR A 187 0.43 -9.17 2.89
C THR A 187 0.38 -7.67 2.63
N VAL A 188 1.53 -7.00 2.57
CA VAL A 188 1.60 -5.55 2.38
C VAL A 188 2.38 -5.22 1.11
N LEU A 189 1.80 -4.40 0.25
CA LEU A 189 2.51 -3.71 -0.83
C LEU A 189 2.64 -2.24 -0.43
N LEU A 190 3.85 -1.81 -0.16
CA LEU A 190 4.18 -0.48 0.33
C LEU A 190 4.84 0.34 -0.78
N ILE A 191 4.20 1.42 -1.22
CA ILE A 191 4.82 2.39 -2.10
C ILE A 191 5.42 3.48 -1.23
N GLU A 192 6.74 3.62 -1.25
CA GLU A 192 7.45 4.56 -0.40
C GLU A 192 8.65 5.19 -1.10
N HIS A 193 9.01 6.38 -0.65
CA HIS A 193 10.23 7.06 -1.02
C HIS A 193 11.16 7.31 0.19
N ASN A 194 10.65 7.10 1.40
CA ASN A 194 11.45 7.15 2.63
C ASN A 194 12.23 5.84 2.78
N MET A 195 13.52 5.87 2.43
CA MET A 195 14.38 4.68 2.45
C MET A 195 14.56 4.11 3.85
N ASP A 196 14.56 4.94 4.90
CA ASP A 196 14.69 4.47 6.28
C ASP A 196 13.52 3.59 6.69
N VAL A 197 12.32 3.93 6.24
CA VAL A 197 11.12 3.10 6.44
C VAL A 197 11.23 1.81 5.62
N VAL A 198 11.57 1.91 4.34
CA VAL A 198 11.72 0.75 3.45
C VAL A 198 12.72 -0.26 4.03
N MET A 199 13.89 0.21 4.47
CA MET A 199 14.94 -0.63 5.06
C MET A 199 14.50 -1.36 6.33
N GLN A 200 13.60 -0.76 7.11
CA GLN A 200 13.15 -1.34 8.37
C GLN A 200 11.98 -2.33 8.22
N VAL A 201 11.11 -2.14 7.23
CA VAL A 201 9.87 -2.94 7.16
C VAL A 201 9.81 -3.93 6.01
N ALA A 202 10.53 -3.70 4.90
CA ALA A 202 10.40 -4.51 3.71
C ALA A 202 11.18 -5.84 3.79
N ASP A 203 10.58 -6.92 3.31
CA ASP A 203 11.29 -8.19 3.06
C ASP A 203 11.94 -8.19 1.69
N VAL A 204 11.23 -7.61 0.71
CA VAL A 204 11.69 -7.49 -0.67
C VAL A 204 11.35 -6.10 -1.18
N VAL A 205 12.27 -5.52 -1.92
CA VAL A 205 12.12 -4.23 -2.58
C VAL A 205 12.15 -4.43 -4.09
N THR A 206 11.14 -3.92 -4.77
CA THR A 206 11.08 -3.83 -6.23
C THR A 206 11.34 -2.39 -6.64
N VAL A 207 12.36 -2.18 -7.44
CA VAL A 207 12.75 -0.86 -7.97
C VAL A 207 12.20 -0.69 -9.37
N LEU A 208 11.32 0.28 -9.57
CA LEU A 208 10.85 0.68 -10.90
C LEU A 208 11.68 1.83 -11.46
N ASN A 209 11.99 1.76 -12.74
CA ASN A 209 12.55 2.85 -13.51
C ASN A 209 11.97 2.83 -14.93
N HIS A 210 11.53 3.99 -15.44
CA HIS A 210 10.95 4.12 -16.79
C HIS A 210 9.87 3.07 -17.14
N GLY A 211 9.02 2.72 -16.18
CA GLY A 211 7.93 1.77 -16.35
C GLY A 211 8.33 0.29 -16.31
N GLN A 212 9.59 -0.03 -16.06
CA GLN A 212 10.12 -1.39 -16.00
C GLN A 212 10.69 -1.70 -14.61
N VAL A 213 10.77 -2.98 -14.25
CA VAL A 213 11.51 -3.41 -13.06
C VAL A 213 13.00 -3.32 -13.36
N LEU A 214 13.69 -2.41 -12.69
CA LEU A 214 15.13 -2.24 -12.77
C LEU A 214 15.85 -3.31 -11.92
N PHE A 215 15.36 -3.51 -10.70
CA PHE A 215 15.96 -4.44 -9.75
C PHE A 215 14.93 -4.97 -8.76
N GLU A 216 15.15 -6.17 -8.27
CA GLU A 216 14.39 -6.78 -7.19
C GLU A 216 15.33 -7.55 -6.27
N GLY A 217 15.23 -7.31 -4.95
CA GLY A 217 16.08 -7.97 -3.96
C GLY A 217 15.69 -7.57 -2.53
N THR A 218 16.52 -7.99 -1.57
CA THR A 218 16.38 -7.53 -0.19
C THR A 218 16.70 -6.03 -0.07
N PRO A 219 16.27 -5.34 1.00
CA PRO A 219 16.68 -3.96 1.24
C PRO A 219 18.21 -3.76 1.16
N ALA A 220 19.00 -4.70 1.69
CA ALA A 220 20.46 -4.64 1.64
C ALA A 220 21.01 -4.76 0.21
N ASP A 221 20.44 -5.65 -0.62
CA ASP A 221 20.83 -5.79 -2.03
C ASP A 221 20.54 -4.52 -2.82
N VAL A 222 19.40 -3.88 -2.58
CA VAL A 222 19.00 -2.62 -3.21
C VAL A 222 19.95 -1.49 -2.84
N GLN A 223 20.35 -1.40 -1.57
CA GLN A 223 21.30 -0.41 -1.09
C GLN A 223 22.69 -0.58 -1.70
N ALA A 224 23.11 -1.81 -1.93
CA ALA A 224 24.42 -2.14 -2.52
C ALA A 224 24.45 -2.01 -4.06
N ASN A 225 23.30 -1.93 -4.73
CA ASN A 225 23.22 -1.95 -6.18
C ASN A 225 23.53 -0.56 -6.78
N ILE A 226 24.58 -0.48 -7.60
CA ILE A 226 25.05 0.77 -8.22
C ILE A 226 24.02 1.32 -9.22
N GLU A 227 23.33 0.45 -9.97
CA GLU A 227 22.32 0.91 -10.94
C GLU A 227 21.13 1.55 -10.23
N VAL A 228 20.72 0.98 -9.09
CA VAL A 228 19.67 1.55 -8.24
C VAL A 228 20.12 2.87 -7.64
N GLN A 229 21.34 2.94 -7.11
CA GLN A 229 21.90 4.19 -6.58
C GLN A 229 21.94 5.28 -7.65
N THR A 230 22.32 4.96 -8.87
CA THR A 230 22.39 5.92 -9.98
C THR A 230 20.99 6.37 -10.41
N ALA A 231 20.04 5.44 -10.53
CA ALA A 231 18.71 5.73 -11.06
C ALA A 231 17.79 6.40 -10.01
N TYR A 232 17.92 6.00 -8.75
CA TYR A 232 17.00 6.41 -7.68
C TYR A 232 17.57 7.53 -6.81
N LEU A 233 18.83 7.44 -6.40
CA LEU A 233 19.45 8.42 -5.51
C LEU A 233 20.01 9.63 -6.29
N GLY A 234 19.90 9.59 -7.62
CA GLY A 234 20.36 10.63 -8.53
C GLY A 234 21.77 11.08 -8.19
N GLY A 235 22.74 11.08 -9.05
CA GLY A 235 24.18 11.33 -8.92
C GLY A 235 24.70 12.39 -7.92
N ALA A 236 24.00 12.63 -6.81
CA ALA A 236 24.32 13.62 -5.78
C ALA A 236 25.25 13.08 -4.66
N HIS A 237 25.52 11.77 -4.61
CA HIS A 237 26.37 11.18 -3.57
C HIS A 237 27.42 10.19 -4.11
N VAL A 238 27.96 10.43 -5.29
CA VAL A 238 29.30 9.92 -5.62
C VAL A 238 30.28 11.02 -5.25
N LYS A 239 30.55 11.19 -3.96
CA LYS A 239 31.79 11.84 -3.49
C LYS A 239 32.71 10.73 -3.04
N ALA A 240 33.82 10.68 -3.78
CA ALA A 240 35.03 9.91 -3.50
C ALA A 240 35.53 10.11 -2.07
#